data_8f6eafeb71fec7f263bf144fc834c0fe
#
_entry.id   8f6eafeb71fec7f263bf144fc834c0fe
#
_cell.length_a   1.000
_cell.length_b   1.000
_cell.length_c   1.000
_cell.angle_alpha   90.00
_cell.angle_beta   90.00
_cell.angle_gamma   90.00
#
_symmetry.space_group_name_H-M   'P 1'
#
loop_
_entity.id
_entity.type
_entity.pdbx_description
1 polymer ?
#
loop_
_entity_poly.entity_id
_entity_poly.type
_entity_poly.pdbx_seq_one_letter_code
_entity_poly.pdbx_strand_id
1 'polypeptide(L)'
;MVTFVILYKYTEQGIKNIKDAPKRVEAAKKAAAKAGITIKETLWLQGEYDFLSIGEAADEYAATAFNINVLKQGNVHTHTMRAFTVEEMTKILAHVD
;
A
#
# COMPACT_ATOMS: atom_id res chain seq x y z
N MET A 1 8.84 -8.54 9.91
CA MET A 1 8.12 -7.49 9.16
C MET A 1 7.16 -8.13 8.16
N VAL A 2 6.02 -7.56 8.00
CA VAL A 2 5.00 -8.04 7.07
C VAL A 2 5.02 -7.10 5.86
N THR A 3 5.13 -7.68 4.66
CA THR A 3 5.19 -6.91 3.42
C THR A 3 3.85 -6.97 2.70
N PHE A 4 3.40 -5.83 2.20
CA PHE A 4 2.17 -5.71 1.41
C PHE A 4 2.45 -5.02 0.09
N VAL A 5 1.75 -5.47 -0.94
CA VAL A 5 1.64 -4.76 -2.21
C VAL A 5 0.22 -4.26 -2.32
N ILE A 6 0.05 -2.98 -2.51
CA ILE A 6 -1.26 -2.35 -2.60
C ILE A 6 -1.42 -1.78 -4.01
N LEU A 7 -2.47 -2.21 -4.70
CA LEU A 7 -2.87 -1.66 -5.98
C LEU A 7 -3.99 -0.66 -5.74
N TYR A 8 -3.93 0.47 -6.43
CA TYR A 8 -4.86 1.57 -6.23
C TYR A 8 -5.56 1.92 -7.53
N LYS A 9 -6.86 2.19 -7.44
CA LYS A 9 -7.63 2.81 -8.50
C LYS A 9 -8.23 4.11 -7.97
N TYR A 10 -8.09 5.18 -8.73
CA TYR A 10 -8.71 6.44 -8.35
C TYR A 10 -10.22 6.35 -8.44
N THR A 11 -10.88 6.98 -7.49
CA THR A 11 -12.30 7.27 -7.57
C THR A 11 -12.49 8.48 -8.49
N GLU A 12 -13.75 8.83 -8.77
CA GLU A 12 -14.04 10.06 -9.49
C GLU A 12 -13.45 11.28 -8.81
N GLN A 13 -13.55 11.34 -7.49
CA GLN A 13 -12.96 12.41 -6.68
C GLN A 13 -11.44 12.45 -6.82
N GLY A 14 -10.79 11.28 -6.76
CA GLY A 14 -9.33 11.17 -6.87
C GLY A 14 -8.82 11.62 -8.23
N ILE A 15 -9.54 11.31 -9.30
CA ILE A 15 -9.19 11.75 -10.64
C ILE A 15 -9.35 13.24 -10.80
N LYS A 16 -10.41 13.83 -10.26
CA LYS A 16 -10.59 15.28 -10.32
C LYS A 16 -9.45 16.04 -9.66
N ASN A 17 -8.85 15.45 -8.64
CA ASN A 17 -7.77 16.06 -7.86
C ASN A 17 -6.41 15.43 -8.16
N ILE A 18 -6.24 14.86 -9.36
CA ILE A 18 -5.04 14.08 -9.72
C ILE A 18 -3.75 14.89 -9.60
N LYS A 19 -3.79 16.18 -9.84
CA LYS A 19 -2.58 17.01 -9.77
C LYS A 19 -1.98 17.06 -8.36
N ASP A 20 -2.77 16.77 -7.34
CA ASP A 20 -2.31 16.74 -5.96
C ASP A 20 -1.80 15.35 -5.55
N ALA A 21 -1.87 14.36 -6.45
CA ALA A 21 -1.51 12.97 -6.10
C ALA A 21 -0.09 12.83 -5.52
N PRO A 22 0.97 13.44 -6.09
CA PRO A 22 2.29 13.33 -5.48
C PRO A 22 2.34 13.89 -4.05
N LYS A 23 1.64 14.97 -3.77
CA LYS A 23 1.57 15.56 -2.42
C LYS A 23 0.84 14.64 -1.46
N ARG A 24 -0.25 13.99 -1.93
CA ARG A 24 -0.99 13.03 -1.11
C ARG A 24 -0.12 11.83 -0.78
N VAL A 25 0.69 11.34 -1.72
CA VAL A 25 1.61 10.24 -1.49
C VAL A 25 2.65 10.62 -0.43
N GLU A 26 3.23 11.81 -0.52
CA GLU A 26 4.21 12.27 0.47
C GLU A 26 3.58 12.40 1.86
N ALA A 27 2.37 12.93 1.95
CA ALA A 27 1.63 13.01 3.22
C ALA A 27 1.32 11.61 3.76
N ALA A 28 0.94 10.69 2.90
CA ALA A 28 0.65 9.30 3.29
C ALA A 28 1.91 8.60 3.82
N LYS A 29 3.07 8.82 3.20
CA LYS A 29 4.34 8.26 3.69
C LYS A 29 4.66 8.73 5.10
N LYS A 30 4.45 10.01 5.37
CA LYS A 30 4.68 10.58 6.71
C LYS A 30 3.71 10.02 7.74
N ALA A 31 2.43 9.91 7.37
CA ALA A 31 1.42 9.34 8.26
C ALA A 31 1.70 7.85 8.52
N ALA A 32 2.11 7.12 7.50
CA ALA A 32 2.48 5.71 7.61
C ALA A 32 3.65 5.53 8.59
N ALA A 33 4.69 6.35 8.45
CA ALA A 33 5.85 6.29 9.34
C ALA A 33 5.46 6.47 10.81
N LYS A 34 4.55 7.39 11.10
CA LYS A 34 4.03 7.60 12.45
C LYS A 34 3.26 6.40 12.98
N ALA A 35 2.66 5.62 12.08
CA ALA A 35 1.90 4.43 12.43
C ALA A 35 2.76 3.16 12.44
N GLY A 36 4.07 3.28 12.26
CA GLY A 36 4.98 2.14 12.24
C GLY A 36 5.02 1.41 10.91
N ILE A 37 4.63 2.08 9.84
CA ILE A 37 4.59 1.50 8.48
C ILE A 37 5.61 2.24 7.62
N THR A 38 6.43 1.48 6.89
CA THR A 38 7.37 2.04 5.93
C THR A 38 6.85 1.80 4.52
N ILE A 39 6.56 2.86 3.79
CA ILE A 39 6.24 2.77 2.37
C ILE A 39 7.56 2.83 1.62
N LYS A 40 7.95 1.69 1.04
CA LYS A 40 9.26 1.52 0.39
C LYS A 40 9.27 2.03 -1.03
N GLU A 41 8.16 1.88 -1.74
CA GLU A 41 8.09 2.21 -3.16
C GLU A 41 6.68 2.64 -3.52
N THR A 42 6.56 3.63 -4.39
CA THR A 42 5.30 4.02 -5.00
C THR A 42 5.56 4.27 -6.48
N LEU A 43 4.78 3.61 -7.33
CA LEU A 43 4.92 3.73 -8.79
C LEU A 43 3.55 3.97 -9.39
N TRP A 44 3.45 4.93 -10.30
CA TRP A 44 2.26 5.11 -11.11
C TRP A 44 2.31 4.19 -12.32
N LEU A 45 1.15 3.67 -12.70
CA LEU A 45 1.04 2.61 -13.69
C LEU A 45 0.18 3.04 -14.86
N GLN A 46 0.47 2.48 -16.03
CA GLN A 46 -0.48 2.46 -17.14
C GLN A 46 -1.14 1.10 -17.17
N GLY A 47 -2.47 1.08 -17.19
CA GLY A 47 -3.20 -0.18 -17.26
C GLY A 47 -4.42 -0.17 -16.36
N GLU A 48 -4.78 -1.34 -15.89
CA GLU A 48 -6.00 -1.52 -15.09
C GLU A 48 -5.94 -0.75 -13.77
N TYR A 49 -4.79 -0.71 -13.14
CA TYR A 49 -4.60 0.01 -11.87
C TYR A 49 -3.80 1.27 -12.11
N ASP A 50 -4.06 2.29 -11.29
CA ASP A 50 -3.47 3.62 -11.50
C ASP A 50 -2.12 3.78 -10.82
N PHE A 51 -1.93 3.15 -9.67
CA PHE A 51 -0.62 3.13 -9.02
C PHE A 51 -0.52 1.98 -8.03
N LEU A 52 0.71 1.73 -7.56
CA LEU A 52 0.96 0.73 -6.53
C LEU A 52 1.90 1.27 -5.48
N SER A 53 1.84 0.67 -4.30
CA SER A 53 2.81 0.88 -3.25
C SER A 53 3.27 -0.46 -2.70
N ILE A 54 4.52 -0.50 -2.25
CA ILE A 54 5.07 -1.62 -1.50
C ILE A 54 5.36 -1.09 -0.10
N GLY A 55 4.78 -1.73 0.91
CA GLY A 55 4.92 -1.31 2.28
C GLY A 55 5.30 -2.44 3.22
N GLU A 56 5.91 -2.08 4.33
CA GLU A 56 6.26 -3.01 5.40
C GLU A 56 5.70 -2.51 6.71
N ALA A 57 5.18 -3.44 7.51
CA ALA A 57 4.68 -3.14 8.85
C ALA A 57 5.05 -4.28 9.80
N ALA A 58 5.27 -3.94 11.06
CA ALA A 58 5.48 -4.96 12.09
C ALA A 58 4.17 -5.62 12.51
N ASP A 59 3.06 -4.92 12.34
CA ASP A 59 1.75 -5.30 12.86
C ASP A 59 0.69 -5.18 11.76
N GLU A 60 0.01 -6.29 11.48
CA GLU A 60 -1.05 -6.33 10.47
C GLU A 60 -2.25 -5.45 10.85
N TYR A 61 -2.52 -5.29 12.14
CA TYR A 61 -3.61 -4.45 12.59
C TYR A 61 -3.33 -2.99 12.27
N ALA A 62 -2.11 -2.54 12.52
CA ALA A 62 -1.69 -1.18 12.20
C ALA A 62 -1.76 -0.92 10.69
N ALA A 63 -1.30 -1.89 9.88
CA ALA A 63 -1.35 -1.78 8.43
C ALA A 63 -2.78 -1.68 7.91
N THR A 64 -3.67 -2.51 8.45
CA THR A 64 -5.08 -2.51 8.05
C THR A 64 -5.77 -1.20 8.45
N ALA A 65 -5.50 -0.72 9.66
CA ALA A 65 -6.05 0.55 10.13
C ALA A 65 -5.58 1.72 9.25
N PHE A 66 -4.31 1.71 8.86
CA PHE A 66 -3.78 2.74 7.96
C PHE A 66 -4.49 2.70 6.61
N ASN A 67 -4.70 1.50 6.05
CA ASN A 67 -5.41 1.35 4.79
C ASN A 67 -6.85 1.89 4.88
N ILE A 68 -7.55 1.62 5.97
CA ILE A 68 -8.90 2.15 6.20
C ILE A 68 -8.88 3.69 6.21
N ASN A 69 -7.89 4.29 6.87
CA ASN A 69 -7.74 5.74 6.88
C ASN A 69 -7.52 6.31 5.48
N VAL A 70 -6.78 5.62 4.64
CA VAL A 70 -6.60 6.01 3.24
C VAL A 70 -7.93 5.93 2.49
N LEU A 71 -8.67 4.84 2.65
CA LEU A 71 -9.97 4.65 1.99
C LEU A 71 -10.98 5.69 2.42
N LYS A 72 -10.97 6.10 3.68
CA LYS A 72 -11.90 7.11 4.20
C LYS A 72 -11.77 8.47 3.51
N GLN A 73 -10.62 8.77 2.95
CA GLN A 73 -10.41 10.03 2.23
C GLN A 73 -11.17 10.08 0.91
N GLY A 74 -11.58 8.93 0.38
CA GLY A 74 -12.45 8.85 -0.78
C GLY A 74 -11.75 9.04 -2.13
N ASN A 75 -10.42 9.07 -2.17
CA ASN A 75 -9.67 9.31 -3.41
C ASN A 75 -9.35 8.04 -4.17
N VAL A 76 -9.33 6.89 -3.49
CA VAL A 76 -8.89 5.62 -4.09
C VAL A 76 -9.72 4.44 -3.60
N HIS A 77 -9.76 3.40 -4.44
CA HIS A 77 -10.08 2.04 -4.05
C HIS A 77 -8.77 1.27 -3.99
N THR A 78 -8.63 0.36 -3.06
CA THR A 78 -7.40 -0.40 -2.87
C THR A 78 -7.61 -1.89 -3.03
N HIS A 79 -6.57 -2.56 -3.53
CA HIS A 79 -6.49 -4.01 -3.61
C HIS A 79 -5.19 -4.39 -2.91
N THR A 80 -5.28 -4.81 -1.67
CA THR A 80 -4.11 -5.08 -0.82
C THR A 80 -3.79 -6.56 -0.83
N MET A 81 -2.52 -6.88 -1.08
CA MET A 81 -2.06 -8.25 -1.13
C MET A 81 -0.90 -8.45 -0.16
N ARG A 82 -0.94 -9.55 0.57
CA ARG A 82 0.18 -9.98 1.38
C ARG A 82 1.29 -10.46 0.44
N ALA A 83 2.49 -9.95 0.62
CA ALA A 83 3.64 -10.33 -0.19
C ALA A 83 4.72 -10.98 0.67
N PHE A 84 5.50 -11.86 0.06
CA PHE A 84 6.57 -12.58 0.73
C PHE A 84 7.88 -12.37 -0.02
N THR A 85 8.94 -12.12 0.73
CA THR A 85 10.30 -12.03 0.17
C THR A 85 10.80 -13.42 -0.21
N VAL A 86 11.91 -13.48 -0.94
CA VAL A 86 12.57 -14.76 -1.28
C VAL A 86 12.91 -15.54 -0.01
N GLU A 87 13.44 -14.85 0.99
CA GLU A 87 13.79 -15.46 2.27
C GLU A 87 12.55 -16.04 2.97
N GLU A 88 11.46 -15.28 3.00
CA GLU A 88 10.20 -15.75 3.59
C GLU A 88 9.64 -16.93 2.80
N MET A 89 9.73 -16.91 1.48
CA MET A 89 9.25 -17.99 0.65
C MET A 89 10.02 -19.29 0.94
N THR A 90 11.32 -19.18 1.18
CA THR A 90 12.13 -20.33 1.59
C THR A 90 11.58 -20.97 2.87
N LYS A 91 11.19 -20.13 3.84
CA LYS A 91 10.58 -20.60 5.09
C LYS A 91 9.23 -21.24 4.86
N ILE A 92 8.42 -20.66 3.97
CA ILE A 92 7.12 -21.23 3.60
C ILE A 92 7.29 -22.62 3.00
N LEU A 93 8.24 -22.76 2.09
CA LEU A 93 8.48 -24.03 1.39
C LEU A 93 8.94 -25.14 2.34
N ALA A 94 9.52 -24.78 3.48
CA ALA A 94 9.86 -25.77 4.50
C ALA A 94 8.62 -26.49 5.07
N HIS A 95 7.42 -25.90 4.91
CA HIS A 95 6.16 -26.50 5.33
C HIS A 95 5.48 -27.31 4.22
N VAL A 96 6.07 -27.32 3.03
CA VAL A 96 5.52 -28.07 1.87
C VAL A 96 6.21 -29.45 1.81
N ASP A 97 5.42 -30.49 1.66
CA ASP A 97 5.93 -31.85 1.57
C ASP A 97 6.64 -32.14 0.25
#